data_e46493b1e8bdf00c25df5f562dd33b11
#
_entry.id   e46493b1e8bdf00c25df5f562dd33b11
#
_cell.length_a   1.000
_cell.length_b   1.000
_cell.length_c   1.000
_cell.angle_alpha   90.00
_cell.angle_beta   90.00
_cell.angle_gamma   90.00
#
_symmetry.space_group_name_H-M   'P 1'
#
loop_
_entity.id
_entity.type
_entity.pdbx_description
1 polymer ?
#
loop_
_entity_poly.entity_id
_entity_poly.type
_entity_poly.pdbx_seq_one_letter_code
_entity_poly.pdbx_strand_id
1 'polypeptide(L)' 'MKRSQEPKKPTRRQKIAMTNAGLKPENWKVAKDNGTSLELLSSGGRKREIPV' A
#
# COMPACT_ATOMS: atom_id res chain seq x y z
N MET A 1 -7.44 6.77 -21.65
CA MET A 1 -7.13 6.60 -21.10
C MET A 1 -7.35 6.68 -19.91
N LYS A 2 -7.50 6.34 -19.17
CA LYS A 2 -7.67 6.39 -18.20
C LYS A 2 -7.21 6.38 -17.26
N ARG A 3 -6.94 6.70 -16.69
CA ARG A 3 -6.48 6.62 -15.81
C ARG A 3 -7.00 6.52 -14.62
N SER A 4 -6.80 5.92 -14.03
CA SER A 4 -7.73 5.77 -12.97
C SER A 4 -7.15 6.27 -11.67
N GLN A 5 -8.01 6.76 -10.78
CA GLN A 5 -7.61 7.28 -9.49
C GLN A 5 -7.83 6.26 -8.39
N GLU A 6 -8.21 5.08 -8.74
CA GLU A 6 -8.52 4.06 -7.75
C GLU A 6 -7.24 3.56 -7.09
N PRO A 7 -7.31 3.16 -5.81
CA PRO A 7 -6.21 2.47 -5.19
C PRO A 7 -5.94 1.19 -5.96
N LYS A 8 -4.73 1.02 -6.38
CA LYS A 8 -4.36 -0.15 -7.17
C LYS A 8 -3.80 -1.22 -6.27
N LYS A 9 -3.79 -2.43 -6.79
CA LYS A 9 -3.14 -3.51 -6.09
C LYS A 9 -1.67 -3.17 -5.89
N PRO A 10 -1.09 -3.56 -4.77
CA PRO A 10 0.31 -3.26 -4.51
C PRO A 10 1.21 -3.90 -5.56
N THR A 11 2.27 -3.19 -5.93
CA THR A 11 3.30 -3.78 -6.77
C THR A 11 4.08 -4.79 -5.95
N ARG A 12 4.95 -5.56 -6.65
CA ARG A 12 5.76 -6.54 -5.95
C ARG A 12 6.61 -5.88 -4.87
N ARG A 13 7.23 -4.75 -5.21
CA ARG A 13 8.06 -4.02 -4.24
C ARG A 13 7.24 -3.60 -3.03
N GLN A 14 6.04 -3.11 -3.27
CA GLN A 14 5.17 -2.67 -2.19
C GLN A 14 4.72 -3.84 -1.32
N LYS A 15 4.45 -4.99 -1.95
CA LYS A 15 4.08 -6.18 -1.19
C LYS A 15 5.22 -6.62 -0.28
N ILE A 16 6.45 -6.55 -0.77
CA ILE A 16 7.60 -6.92 0.02
C ILE A 16 7.73 -5.99 1.22
N ALA A 17 7.54 -4.69 1.00
CA ALA A 17 7.61 -3.73 2.10
C ALA A 17 6.54 -4.01 3.14
N MET A 18 5.32 -4.34 2.70
CA MET A 18 4.25 -4.66 3.62
C MET A 18 4.57 -5.92 4.42
N THR A 19 5.07 -6.94 3.75
CA THR A 19 5.40 -8.19 4.42
C THR A 19 6.50 -7.97 5.46
N ASN A 20 7.50 -7.17 5.12
CA ASN A 20 8.57 -6.85 6.05
C ASN A 20 8.07 -6.08 7.26
N ALA A 21 7.00 -5.33 7.08
CA ALA A 21 6.39 -4.57 8.16
C ALA A 21 5.39 -5.40 8.96
N GLY A 22 5.19 -6.65 8.59
CA GLY A 22 4.25 -7.51 9.29
C GLY A 22 2.82 -7.32 8.84
N LEU A 23 2.62 -6.73 7.68
CA LEU A 23 1.28 -6.48 7.16
C LEU A 23 0.96 -7.45 6.04
N LYS A 24 -0.31 -7.80 5.94
CA LYS A 24 -0.76 -8.70 4.89
C LYS A 24 -1.16 -7.88 3.66
N PRO A 25 -0.50 -8.06 2.54
CA PRO A 25 -0.82 -7.27 1.34
C PRO A 25 -2.28 -7.40 0.90
N GLU A 26 -2.91 -8.53 1.19
CA GLU A 26 -4.29 -8.75 0.79
C GLU A 26 -5.27 -7.91 1.60
N ASN A 27 -4.85 -7.44 2.79
CA ASN A 27 -5.70 -6.64 3.66
C ASN A 27 -5.41 -5.16 3.54
N TRP A 28 -4.38 -4.78 2.84
CA TRP A 28 -3.96 -3.39 2.75
C TRP A 28 -3.84 -2.97 1.30
N LYS A 29 -4.20 -1.74 1.05
CA LYS A 29 -4.06 -1.15 -0.27
C LYS A 29 -3.16 0.07 -0.15
N VAL A 30 -2.43 0.36 -1.21
CA VAL A 30 -1.54 1.50 -1.22
C VAL A 30 -2.37 2.73 -1.51
N ALA A 31 -2.46 3.63 -0.55
CA ALA A 31 -3.16 4.88 -0.73
C ALA A 31 -2.25 5.92 -1.37
N LYS A 32 -0.96 5.87 -1.01
CA LYS A 32 0.00 6.81 -1.55
C LYS A 32 1.39 6.22 -1.46
N ASP A 33 2.19 6.49 -2.47
CA ASP A 33 3.57 6.03 -2.52
C ASP A 33 4.46 7.25 -2.69
N ASN A 34 5.23 7.56 -1.65
CA ASN A 34 6.10 8.73 -1.65
C ASN A 34 7.52 8.42 -2.11
N GLY A 35 7.79 7.16 -2.46
CA GLY A 35 9.13 6.77 -2.87
C GLY A 35 9.99 6.33 -1.71
N THR A 36 9.82 6.93 -0.54
CA THR A 36 10.57 6.54 0.65
C THR A 36 9.67 5.90 1.70
N SER A 37 8.35 6.06 1.53
CA SER A 37 7.39 5.46 2.44
C SER A 37 6.12 5.16 1.68
N LEU A 38 5.30 4.29 2.24
CA LEU A 38 4.02 3.94 1.68
C LEU A 38 2.93 4.27 2.68
N GLU A 39 1.89 4.92 2.20
CA GLU A 39 0.69 5.11 2.99
C GLU A 39 -0.30 4.05 2.60
N LEU A 40 -0.73 3.29 3.58
CA LEU A 40 -1.59 2.14 3.34
C LEU A 40 -2.93 2.34 4.00
N LEU A 41 -3.93 1.75 3.40
CA LEU A 41 -5.29 1.81 3.92
C LEU A 41 -5.81 0.39 4.00
N SER A 42 -6.28 -0.01 5.17
CA SER A 42 -6.83 -1.34 5.34
C SER A 42 -8.29 -1.36 4.94
N SER A 43 -8.81 -2.55 4.76
CA SER A 43 -10.22 -2.72 4.42
C SER A 43 -11.12 -2.25 5.55
N GLY A 44 -10.60 -2.17 6.76
CA GLY A 44 -11.37 -1.66 7.89
C GLY A 44 -11.26 -0.17 8.08
N GLY A 45 -10.58 0.53 7.17
CA GLY A 45 -10.46 1.98 7.25
C GLY A 45 -9.28 2.48 8.04
N ARG A 46 -8.37 1.59 8.41
CA ARG A 46 -7.18 2.00 9.16
C ARG A 46 -6.11 2.47 8.22
N LYS A 47 -5.36 3.46 8.66
CA LYS A 47 -4.24 3.98 7.89
C LYS A 47 -2.93 3.58 8.53
N ARG A 48 -1.94 3.36 7.70
CA ARG A 48 -0.63 3.01 8.20
C ARG A 48 0.41 3.52 7.22
N GLU A 49 1.52 3.97 7.76
CA GLU A 49 2.64 4.42 6.93
C GLU A 49 3.85 3.57 7.28
N ILE A 50 4.48 3.04 6.25
CA ILE A 50 5.65 2.18 6.43
C ILE A 50 6.76 2.67 5.53
N PRO A 51 8.02 2.46 5.91
CA PRO A 51 9.14 2.78 5.04
C PRO A 51 9.24 1.77 3.89
N VAL A 52 9.78 2.24 2.79
CA VAL A 52 10.00 1.37 1.63
C VAL A 52 11.44 0.94 1.56
#